data_ccf6850d60cffc7bade8cc18f7786475
#
_entry.id   ccf6850d60cffc7bade8cc18f7786475
#
_cell.length_a   1.000
_cell.length_b   1.000
_cell.length_c   1.000
_cell.angle_alpha   90.00
_cell.angle_beta   90.00
_cell.angle_gamma   90.00
#
_symmetry.space_group_name_H-M   'P 1'
#
loop_
_entity.id
_entity.type
_entity.pdbx_description
1 polymer ?
#
loop_
_entity_poly.entity_id
_entity_poly.type
_entity_poly.pdbx_seq_one_letter_code
_entity_poly.pdbx_strand_id
1 'polypeptide(L)'
;MVRDLLCEPDKRAPNPYYRSAPPIRLYAVARVQEAERSEEFEVARAAAERRSAAGKAAGKRREAVLAAVRAVEIEVPGMADRELAERAVRWRNELDKLRAGVAATTFPSLRRWGVRSPAPWCEVGGGRWEVNYLRHALTRYDDLLDGLYGATGRAEAEQLLRIRVYGAIAARYPRLADECRRQLRERGVGAGGVLS
;
A
#
# COMPACT_ATOMS: atom_id res chain seq x y z
N MET A 1 -9.20 -1.83 -31.00
CA MET A 1 -8.70 -2.66 -32.13
C MET A 1 -9.83 -3.10 -33.06
N VAL A 2 -10.71 -4.06 -32.74
CA VAL A 2 -11.80 -4.49 -33.68
C VAL A 2 -12.71 -3.34 -34.11
N ARG A 3 -13.06 -2.42 -33.20
CA ARG A 3 -13.91 -1.25 -33.52
C ARG A 3 -13.22 -0.23 -34.44
N ASP A 4 -11.94 -0.12 -34.34
CA ASP A 4 -11.16 0.88 -35.10
C ASP A 4 -10.89 0.38 -36.52
N LEU A 5 -10.70 -0.94 -36.69
CA LEU A 5 -10.44 -1.58 -37.98
C LEU A 5 -11.70 -1.90 -38.77
N LEU A 6 -12.77 -2.32 -38.09
CA LEU A 6 -14.01 -2.77 -38.75
C LEU A 6 -15.13 -1.73 -38.72
N CYS A 7 -14.95 -0.60 -38.00
CA CYS A 7 -15.90 0.49 -37.88
C CYS A 7 -17.32 0.02 -37.50
N GLU A 8 -18.28 0.04 -38.44
CA GLU A 8 -19.66 -0.35 -38.19
C GLU A 8 -19.87 -1.84 -38.31
N PRO A 9 -20.66 -2.46 -37.42
CA PRO A 9 -21.00 -3.87 -37.50
C PRO A 9 -22.01 -4.14 -38.62
N ASP A 10 -21.87 -5.27 -39.27
CA ASP A 10 -22.82 -5.72 -40.30
C ASP A 10 -24.19 -6.07 -39.72
N LYS A 11 -24.22 -6.53 -38.45
CA LYS A 11 -25.45 -6.86 -37.74
C LYS A 11 -25.29 -6.60 -36.23
N ARG A 12 -26.36 -6.19 -35.59
CA ARG A 12 -26.49 -6.15 -34.14
C ARG A 12 -27.50 -7.19 -33.67
N ALA A 13 -27.16 -7.96 -32.67
CA ALA A 13 -28.07 -8.96 -32.07
C ALA A 13 -28.21 -8.71 -30.57
N PRO A 14 -29.35 -9.04 -29.93
CA PRO A 14 -29.50 -8.99 -28.50
C PRO A 14 -28.42 -9.83 -27.80
N ASN A 15 -27.96 -9.37 -26.62
CA ASN A 15 -26.99 -10.14 -25.84
C ASN A 15 -27.67 -11.41 -25.29
N PRO A 16 -27.21 -12.62 -25.64
CA PRO A 16 -27.86 -13.87 -25.23
C PRO A 16 -27.70 -14.17 -23.74
N TYR A 17 -26.72 -13.54 -23.06
CA TYR A 17 -26.41 -13.83 -21.65
C TYR A 17 -27.04 -12.81 -20.70
N TYR A 18 -27.15 -11.54 -21.13
CA TYR A 18 -27.62 -10.45 -20.26
C TYR A 18 -28.56 -9.52 -21.02
N ARG A 19 -29.85 -9.48 -20.63
CA ARG A 19 -30.88 -8.64 -21.27
C ARG A 19 -30.59 -7.14 -21.16
N SER A 20 -29.93 -6.71 -20.10
CA SER A 20 -29.57 -5.32 -19.85
C SER A 20 -28.24 -4.88 -20.49
N ALA A 21 -27.48 -5.82 -21.06
CA ALA A 21 -26.22 -5.51 -21.71
C ALA A 21 -26.41 -4.95 -23.14
N PRO A 22 -25.49 -4.12 -23.62
CA PRO A 22 -25.54 -3.64 -25.01
C PRO A 22 -25.61 -4.80 -26.03
N PRO A 23 -26.26 -4.58 -27.16
CA PRO A 23 -26.32 -5.59 -28.25
C PRO A 23 -24.90 -6.00 -28.69
N ILE A 24 -24.73 -7.30 -28.97
CA ILE A 24 -23.50 -7.82 -29.55
C ILE A 24 -23.37 -7.34 -31.00
N ARG A 25 -22.15 -7.07 -31.40
CA ARG A 25 -21.82 -6.63 -32.77
C ARG A 25 -21.28 -7.81 -33.55
N LEU A 26 -21.88 -8.08 -34.69
CA LEU A 26 -21.50 -9.16 -35.56
C LEU A 26 -20.91 -8.58 -36.86
N TYR A 27 -19.85 -9.20 -37.33
CA TYR A 27 -19.14 -8.83 -38.55
C TYR A 27 -19.11 -10.03 -39.49
N ALA A 28 -19.21 -9.78 -40.80
CA ALA A 28 -19.10 -10.81 -41.81
C ALA A 28 -17.67 -11.41 -41.78
N VAL A 29 -17.58 -12.73 -41.87
CA VAL A 29 -16.27 -13.44 -41.79
C VAL A 29 -15.30 -12.94 -42.85
N ALA A 30 -15.77 -12.75 -44.09
CA ALA A 30 -14.94 -12.24 -45.18
C ALA A 30 -14.29 -10.87 -44.85
N ARG A 31 -15.06 -9.98 -44.21
CA ARG A 31 -14.63 -8.65 -43.80
C ARG A 31 -13.58 -8.70 -42.68
N VAL A 32 -13.75 -9.64 -41.74
CA VAL A 32 -12.76 -9.87 -40.67
C VAL A 32 -11.48 -10.41 -41.29
N GLN A 33 -11.57 -11.39 -42.20
CA GLN A 33 -10.39 -11.98 -42.84
C GLN A 33 -9.62 -10.98 -43.70
N GLU A 34 -10.31 -10.04 -44.35
CA GLU A 34 -9.67 -8.94 -45.09
C GLU A 34 -8.96 -7.98 -44.15
N ALA A 35 -9.62 -7.58 -43.05
CA ALA A 35 -9.00 -6.73 -42.04
C ALA A 35 -7.77 -7.38 -41.37
N GLU A 36 -7.80 -8.69 -41.13
CA GLU A 36 -6.68 -9.45 -40.58
C GLU A 36 -5.46 -9.53 -41.50
N ARG A 37 -5.63 -9.28 -42.83
CA ARG A 37 -4.54 -9.22 -43.76
C ARG A 37 -3.97 -7.81 -43.93
N SER A 38 -4.60 -6.80 -43.32
CA SER A 38 -4.15 -5.41 -43.46
C SER A 38 -2.91 -5.13 -42.61
N GLU A 39 -2.10 -4.21 -43.06
CA GLU A 39 -0.91 -3.71 -42.36
C GLU A 39 -1.30 -3.09 -41.00
N GLU A 40 -2.43 -2.39 -40.98
CA GLU A 40 -2.97 -1.77 -39.74
C GLU A 40 -3.30 -2.81 -38.67
N PHE A 41 -3.80 -3.99 -39.09
CA PHE A 41 -4.07 -5.08 -38.15
C PHE A 41 -2.76 -5.63 -37.56
N GLU A 42 -1.75 -5.87 -38.37
CA GLU A 42 -0.45 -6.39 -37.90
C GLU A 42 0.23 -5.39 -36.93
N VAL A 43 0.18 -4.10 -37.23
CA VAL A 43 0.69 -3.05 -36.32
C VAL A 43 -0.08 -3.04 -35.00
N ALA A 44 -1.43 -3.10 -35.08
CA ALA A 44 -2.28 -3.11 -33.89
C ALA A 44 -2.10 -4.37 -33.04
N ARG A 45 -1.94 -5.54 -33.70
CA ARG A 45 -1.65 -6.83 -33.06
C ARG A 45 -0.30 -6.80 -32.33
N ALA A 46 0.77 -6.37 -33.01
CA ALA A 46 2.09 -6.24 -32.41
C ALA A 46 2.09 -5.29 -31.21
N ALA A 47 1.35 -4.19 -31.28
CA ALA A 47 1.18 -3.26 -30.16
C ALA A 47 0.40 -3.91 -28.98
N ALA A 48 -0.63 -4.74 -29.26
CA ALA A 48 -1.37 -5.46 -28.24
C ALA A 48 -0.51 -6.52 -27.57
N GLU A 49 0.29 -7.26 -28.33
CA GLU A 49 1.23 -8.25 -27.79
C GLU A 49 2.30 -7.60 -26.89
N ARG A 50 2.87 -6.48 -27.31
CA ARG A 50 3.80 -5.70 -26.46
C ARG A 50 3.17 -5.25 -25.15
N ARG A 51 1.93 -4.72 -25.18
CA ARG A 51 1.21 -4.33 -23.95
C ARG A 51 0.94 -5.52 -23.05
N SER A 52 0.54 -6.66 -23.61
CA SER A 52 0.31 -7.89 -22.86
C SER A 52 1.60 -8.41 -22.21
N ALA A 53 2.70 -8.43 -22.95
CA ALA A 53 4.02 -8.82 -22.42
C ALA A 53 4.48 -7.88 -21.30
N ALA A 54 4.33 -6.56 -21.49
CA ALA A 54 4.66 -5.58 -20.47
C ALA A 54 3.80 -5.75 -19.20
N GLY A 55 2.49 -6.00 -19.36
CA GLY A 55 1.57 -6.30 -18.25
C GLY A 55 1.97 -7.55 -17.47
N LYS A 56 2.31 -8.64 -18.16
CA LYS A 56 2.80 -9.88 -17.54
C LYS A 56 4.11 -9.65 -16.78
N ALA A 57 5.05 -8.90 -17.36
CA ALA A 57 6.32 -8.56 -16.72
C ALA A 57 6.12 -7.69 -15.47
N ALA A 58 5.21 -6.71 -15.53
CA ALA A 58 4.83 -5.89 -14.37
C ALA A 58 4.21 -6.75 -13.26
N GLY A 59 3.30 -7.68 -13.60
CA GLY A 59 2.71 -8.63 -12.65
C GLY A 59 3.75 -9.49 -11.95
N LYS A 60 4.71 -10.04 -12.70
CA LYS A 60 5.81 -10.83 -12.13
C LYS A 60 6.68 -9.99 -11.17
N ARG A 61 7.02 -8.74 -11.54
CA ARG A 61 7.78 -7.85 -10.66
C ARG A 61 7.02 -7.53 -9.38
N ARG A 62 5.72 -7.24 -9.48
CA ARG A 62 4.85 -6.99 -8.31
C ARG A 62 4.85 -8.20 -7.38
N GLU A 63 4.66 -9.41 -7.91
CA GLU A 63 4.64 -10.63 -7.07
C GLU A 63 5.99 -10.89 -6.40
N ALA A 64 7.10 -10.68 -7.09
CA ALA A 64 8.44 -10.80 -6.50
C ALA A 64 8.64 -9.83 -5.32
N VAL A 65 8.19 -8.58 -5.45
CA VAL A 65 8.24 -7.58 -4.38
C VAL A 65 7.40 -8.02 -3.17
N LEU A 66 6.17 -8.48 -3.40
CA LEU A 66 5.30 -8.96 -2.32
C LEU A 66 5.86 -10.22 -1.65
N ALA A 67 6.44 -11.13 -2.43
CA ALA A 67 7.11 -12.32 -1.89
C ALA A 67 8.31 -11.95 -1.00
N ALA A 68 9.12 -10.99 -1.43
CA ALA A 68 10.24 -10.49 -0.63
C ALA A 68 9.76 -9.92 0.71
N VAL A 69 8.70 -9.08 0.69
CA VAL A 69 8.12 -8.53 1.93
C VAL A 69 7.54 -9.65 2.82
N ARG A 70 6.92 -10.69 2.25
CA ARG A 70 6.41 -11.84 3.03
C ARG A 70 7.53 -12.65 3.67
N ALA A 71 8.68 -12.75 3.02
CA ALA A 71 9.82 -13.54 3.51
C ALA A 71 10.60 -12.85 4.65
N VAL A 72 10.46 -11.54 4.82
CA VAL A 72 11.17 -10.82 5.89
C VAL A 72 10.67 -11.30 7.25
N GLU A 73 11.56 -11.73 8.11
CA GLU A 73 11.27 -11.97 9.51
C GLU A 73 11.20 -10.65 10.26
N ILE A 74 10.11 -10.46 11.02
CA ILE A 74 9.89 -9.21 11.75
C ILE A 74 10.17 -9.47 13.22
N GLU A 75 11.30 -9.02 13.67
CA GLU A 75 11.71 -9.09 15.06
C GLU A 75 11.22 -7.87 15.84
N VAL A 76 10.48 -8.12 16.92
CA VAL A 76 10.05 -7.09 17.86
C VAL A 76 10.79 -7.33 19.18
N PRO A 77 11.66 -6.39 19.61
CA PRO A 77 12.40 -6.54 20.85
C PRO A 77 11.48 -6.73 22.06
N GLY A 78 11.82 -7.67 22.92
CA GLY A 78 11.12 -7.89 24.19
C GLY A 78 11.70 -7.03 25.28
N MET A 79 10.84 -6.32 26.02
CA MET A 79 11.19 -5.59 27.24
C MET A 79 10.00 -5.57 28.18
N ALA A 80 10.25 -5.20 29.45
CA ALA A 80 9.17 -5.05 30.42
C ALA A 80 8.23 -3.90 30.02
N ASP A 81 6.95 -4.01 30.30
CA ASP A 81 5.92 -3.02 29.94
C ASP A 81 6.26 -1.62 30.44
N ARG A 82 6.73 -1.51 31.66
CA ARG A 82 7.16 -0.23 32.25
C ARG A 82 8.33 0.37 31.50
N GLU A 83 9.32 -0.43 31.17
CA GLU A 83 10.49 -0.01 30.42
C GLU A 83 10.11 0.48 29.02
N LEU A 84 9.20 -0.23 28.32
CA LEU A 84 8.69 0.16 27.04
C LEU A 84 7.99 1.52 27.10
N ALA A 85 7.13 1.72 28.09
CA ALA A 85 6.42 2.99 28.29
C ALA A 85 7.39 4.15 28.54
N GLU A 86 8.38 3.97 29.41
CA GLU A 86 9.39 4.99 29.71
C GLU A 86 10.25 5.34 28.48
N ARG A 87 10.66 4.35 27.70
CA ARG A 87 11.40 4.56 26.44
C ARG A 87 10.57 5.25 25.39
N ALA A 88 9.30 4.87 25.23
CA ALA A 88 8.40 5.49 24.27
C ALA A 88 8.15 6.97 24.56
N VAL A 89 7.95 7.34 25.83
CA VAL A 89 7.81 8.74 26.27
C VAL A 89 9.07 9.52 26.00
N ARG A 90 10.24 8.97 26.34
CA ARG A 90 11.53 9.60 26.10
C ARG A 90 11.78 9.87 24.62
N TRP A 91 11.56 8.86 23.78
CA TRP A 91 11.66 8.96 22.32
C TRP A 91 10.71 10.03 21.75
N ARG A 92 9.47 10.06 22.26
CA ARG A 92 8.49 11.06 21.84
C ARG A 92 8.95 12.48 22.18
N ASN A 93 9.44 12.69 23.39
CA ASN A 93 9.96 13.98 23.83
C ASN A 93 11.13 14.46 22.98
N GLU A 94 12.05 13.55 22.59
CA GLU A 94 13.16 13.89 21.69
C GLU A 94 12.66 14.27 20.29
N LEU A 95 11.69 13.56 19.74
CA LEU A 95 11.07 13.93 18.46
C LEU A 95 10.39 15.31 18.51
N ASP A 96 9.71 15.62 19.60
CA ASP A 96 9.04 16.91 19.75
C ASP A 96 10.05 18.05 19.90
N LYS A 97 11.19 17.84 20.60
CA LYS A 97 12.31 18.78 20.64
C LYS A 97 12.90 19.01 19.25
N LEU A 98 13.17 17.95 18.48
CA LEU A 98 13.71 18.05 17.13
C LEU A 98 12.74 18.83 16.21
N ARG A 99 11.45 18.54 16.27
CA ARG A 99 10.43 19.27 15.50
C ARG A 99 10.32 20.73 15.91
N ALA A 100 10.39 21.02 17.19
CA ALA A 100 10.40 22.42 17.69
C ALA A 100 11.65 23.17 17.23
N GLY A 101 12.82 22.51 17.22
CA GLY A 101 14.07 23.07 16.70
C GLY A 101 13.98 23.39 15.20
N VAL A 102 13.47 22.47 14.39
CA VAL A 102 13.25 22.68 12.95
C VAL A 102 12.20 23.77 12.72
N ALA A 103 11.09 23.77 13.43
CA ALA A 103 10.06 24.81 13.31
C ALA A 103 10.60 26.20 13.72
N ALA A 104 11.45 26.29 14.75
CA ALA A 104 12.05 27.53 15.19
C ALA A 104 13.06 28.11 14.18
N THR A 105 13.72 27.24 13.39
CA THR A 105 14.63 27.65 12.32
C THR A 105 13.89 28.07 11.05
N THR A 106 12.80 27.37 10.71
CA THR A 106 12.01 27.60 9.48
C THR A 106 10.95 28.68 9.66
N PHE A 107 10.35 28.78 10.87
CA PHE A 107 9.28 29.73 11.20
C PHE A 107 9.50 30.32 12.60
N PRO A 108 10.30 31.39 12.73
CA PRO A 108 10.61 32.00 14.04
C PRO A 108 9.39 32.45 14.86
N SER A 109 8.26 32.73 14.19
CA SER A 109 6.99 33.13 14.82
C SER A 109 6.28 32.01 15.60
N LEU A 110 6.63 30.75 15.36
CA LEU A 110 5.99 29.58 16.00
C LEU A 110 6.65 29.15 17.33
N ARG A 111 7.58 29.94 17.88
CA ARG A 111 8.23 29.65 19.17
C ARG A 111 7.27 29.57 20.38
N ARG A 112 5.98 29.83 20.17
CA ARG A 112 4.98 29.92 21.27
C ARG A 112 4.31 28.58 21.64
N TRP A 113 4.61 27.49 20.94
CA TRP A 113 4.11 26.15 21.27
C TRP A 113 5.08 25.51 22.26
N GLY A 114 4.89 25.85 23.55
CA GLY A 114 5.68 25.28 24.63
C GLY A 114 5.72 23.75 24.57
N VAL A 115 6.88 23.20 24.89
CA VAL A 115 7.06 21.77 25.17
C VAL A 115 5.98 21.38 26.18
N ARG A 116 5.00 20.60 25.75
CA ARG A 116 4.01 20.06 26.70
C ARG A 116 4.77 19.24 27.71
N SER A 117 4.74 19.66 28.96
CA SER A 117 5.12 18.82 30.08
C SER A 117 4.38 17.49 29.93
N PRO A 118 5.03 16.34 30.10
CA PRO A 118 4.33 15.07 30.01
C PRO A 118 3.27 15.06 31.08
N ALA A 119 1.98 15.14 30.67
CA ALA A 119 0.88 14.72 31.52
C ALA A 119 1.18 13.29 32.00
N PRO A 120 0.74 12.91 33.20
CA PRO A 120 0.98 11.57 33.70
C PRO A 120 0.52 10.57 32.62
N TRP A 121 1.49 9.89 32.05
CA TRP A 121 1.45 9.09 30.83
C TRP A 121 0.62 7.80 30.94
N CYS A 122 0.04 7.53 32.10
CA CYS A 122 -0.78 6.35 32.37
C CYS A 122 -2.25 6.48 31.94
N GLU A 123 -2.77 7.69 31.66
CA GLU A 123 -4.22 7.84 31.46
C GLU A 123 -4.68 8.23 30.04
N VAL A 124 -3.82 8.81 29.20
CA VAL A 124 -4.26 9.25 27.87
C VAL A 124 -3.21 8.96 26.80
N GLY A 125 -3.34 7.84 26.08
CA GLY A 125 -2.61 7.60 24.84
C GLY A 125 -1.29 6.85 24.96
N GLY A 126 -0.96 6.23 26.09
CA GLY A 126 0.28 5.47 26.31
C GLY A 126 0.53 4.41 25.24
N GLY A 127 -0.44 3.61 24.92
CA GLY A 127 -0.34 2.56 23.90
C GLY A 127 0.02 3.08 22.52
N ARG A 128 -0.45 4.27 22.13
CA ARG A 128 -0.12 4.89 20.84
C ARG A 128 1.37 5.22 20.72
N TRP A 129 1.98 5.72 21.77
CA TRP A 129 3.40 6.09 21.76
C TRP A 129 4.29 4.87 21.79
N GLU A 130 3.89 3.84 22.53
CA GLU A 130 4.59 2.56 22.57
C GLU A 130 4.59 1.87 21.22
N VAL A 131 3.43 1.78 20.56
CA VAL A 131 3.33 1.24 19.20
C VAL A 131 4.15 2.05 18.21
N ASN A 132 4.11 3.38 18.28
CA ASN A 132 4.91 4.24 17.42
C ASN A 132 6.42 4.08 17.67
N TYR A 133 6.83 3.95 18.93
CA TYR A 133 8.23 3.73 19.31
C TYR A 133 8.72 2.37 18.79
N LEU A 134 7.96 1.30 19.04
CA LEU A 134 8.27 -0.02 18.51
C LEU A 134 8.42 0.02 16.99
N ARG A 135 7.46 0.62 16.30
CA ARG A 135 7.43 0.66 14.84
C ARG A 135 8.56 1.48 14.21
N HIS A 136 8.88 2.66 14.75
CA HIS A 136 9.79 3.60 14.10
C HIS A 136 11.21 3.58 14.66
N ALA A 137 11.39 3.22 15.92
CA ALA A 137 12.70 3.22 16.55
C ALA A 137 13.34 1.84 16.63
N LEU A 138 12.52 0.80 16.82
CA LEU A 138 13.02 -0.55 17.08
C LEU A 138 12.82 -1.52 15.93
N THR A 139 11.84 -1.29 15.04
CA THR A 139 11.57 -2.15 13.88
C THR A 139 11.77 -1.34 12.59
N ARG A 140 13.03 -1.13 12.22
CA ARG A 140 13.41 -0.33 11.03
C ARG A 140 13.24 -1.13 9.73
N TYR A 141 11.99 -1.37 9.33
CA TYR A 141 11.70 -2.04 8.05
C TYR A 141 11.35 -1.07 6.91
N ASP A 142 11.31 0.22 7.18
CA ASP A 142 11.02 1.24 6.16
C ASP A 142 12.09 1.23 5.03
N ASP A 143 13.35 0.93 5.37
CA ASP A 143 14.47 0.79 4.41
C ASP A 143 14.21 -0.27 3.33
N LEU A 144 13.40 -1.30 3.63
CA LEU A 144 13.00 -2.31 2.64
C LEU A 144 12.17 -1.73 1.50
N LEU A 145 11.54 -0.58 1.71
CA LEU A 145 10.68 0.08 0.74
C LEU A 145 11.44 1.16 -0.07
N ASP A 146 12.62 1.57 0.37
CA ASP A 146 13.37 2.64 -0.29
C ASP A 146 13.83 2.24 -1.69
N GLY A 147 14.25 0.98 -1.88
CA GLY A 147 14.59 0.42 -3.18
C GLY A 147 13.41 0.24 -4.14
N LEU A 148 12.17 0.44 -3.66
CA LEU A 148 10.94 0.26 -4.43
C LEU A 148 10.35 1.58 -4.94
N TYR A 149 11.07 2.69 -4.82
CA TYR A 149 10.57 3.98 -5.29
C TYR A 149 10.26 3.94 -6.78
N GLY A 150 9.03 4.29 -7.16
CA GLY A 150 8.56 4.19 -8.55
C GLY A 150 8.28 2.78 -9.07
N ALA A 151 8.53 1.72 -8.28
CA ALA A 151 8.30 0.35 -8.71
C ALA A 151 6.82 -0.05 -8.60
N THR A 152 6.40 -0.91 -9.54
CA THR A 152 5.05 -1.52 -9.51
C THR A 152 4.89 -2.39 -8.27
N GLY A 153 3.83 -2.15 -7.49
CA GLY A 153 3.52 -2.93 -6.28
C GLY A 153 4.02 -2.30 -4.97
N ARG A 154 4.70 -1.15 -5.00
CA ARG A 154 5.19 -0.46 -3.79
C ARG A 154 4.08 -0.20 -2.77
N ALA A 155 2.94 0.37 -3.18
CA ALA A 155 1.84 0.69 -2.27
C ALA A 155 1.30 -0.56 -1.55
N GLU A 156 1.19 -1.66 -2.26
CA GLU A 156 0.76 -2.95 -1.72
C GLU A 156 1.81 -3.57 -0.79
N ALA A 157 3.10 -3.48 -1.18
CA ALA A 157 4.21 -3.92 -0.35
C ALA A 157 4.28 -3.14 0.96
N GLU A 158 4.09 -1.82 0.90
CA GLU A 158 4.02 -0.96 2.08
C GLU A 158 2.83 -1.32 2.99
N GLN A 159 1.67 -1.57 2.41
CA GLN A 159 0.49 -2.00 3.16
C GLN A 159 0.72 -3.37 3.83
N LEU A 160 1.26 -4.34 3.09
CA LEU A 160 1.58 -5.67 3.60
C LEU A 160 2.62 -5.61 4.73
N LEU A 161 3.71 -4.86 4.54
CA LEU A 161 4.74 -4.68 5.56
C LEU A 161 4.15 -4.07 6.83
N ARG A 162 3.31 -3.07 6.68
CA ARG A 162 2.62 -2.42 7.80
C ARG A 162 1.76 -3.41 8.58
N ILE A 163 0.94 -4.21 7.90
CA ILE A 163 0.13 -5.26 8.53
C ILE A 163 1.01 -6.22 9.32
N ARG A 164 2.12 -6.68 8.74
CA ARG A 164 3.04 -7.62 9.38
C ARG A 164 3.73 -7.03 10.61
N VAL A 165 4.21 -5.79 10.53
CA VAL A 165 4.85 -5.11 11.68
C VAL A 165 3.85 -4.94 12.82
N TYR A 166 2.64 -4.45 12.55
CA TYR A 166 1.63 -4.31 13.60
C TYR A 166 1.19 -5.66 14.16
N GLY A 167 1.09 -6.70 13.32
CA GLY A 167 0.82 -8.07 13.75
C GLY A 167 1.89 -8.61 14.69
N ALA A 168 3.16 -8.43 14.35
CA ALA A 168 4.28 -8.83 15.20
C ALA A 168 4.31 -8.08 16.54
N ILE A 169 4.03 -6.77 16.53
CA ILE A 169 3.90 -5.96 17.75
C ILE A 169 2.75 -6.49 18.62
N ALA A 170 1.58 -6.74 18.04
CA ALA A 170 0.41 -7.25 18.76
C ALA A 170 0.64 -8.65 19.35
N ALA A 171 1.36 -9.51 18.63
CA ALA A 171 1.73 -10.84 19.12
C ALA A 171 2.72 -10.77 20.29
N ARG A 172 3.70 -9.85 20.22
CA ARG A 172 4.70 -9.67 21.28
C ARG A 172 4.15 -8.96 22.52
N TYR A 173 3.24 -8.01 22.30
CA TYR A 173 2.60 -7.18 23.33
C TYR A 173 1.08 -7.23 23.20
N PRO A 174 0.38 -8.28 23.69
CA PRO A 174 -1.06 -8.45 23.50
C PRO A 174 -1.90 -7.25 23.99
N ARG A 175 -1.45 -6.56 25.04
CA ARG A 175 -2.10 -5.34 25.55
C ARG A 175 -2.14 -4.18 24.54
N LEU A 176 -1.25 -4.17 23.54
CA LEU A 176 -1.18 -3.16 22.48
C LEU A 176 -1.98 -3.55 21.22
N ALA A 177 -2.59 -4.73 21.18
CA ALA A 177 -3.27 -5.25 19.99
C ALA A 177 -4.41 -4.33 19.50
N ASP A 178 -5.21 -3.77 20.43
CA ASP A 178 -6.29 -2.85 20.06
C ASP A 178 -5.77 -1.56 19.43
N GLU A 179 -4.68 -1.04 19.97
CA GLU A 179 -4.03 0.14 19.43
C GLU A 179 -3.42 -0.13 18.05
N CYS A 180 -2.79 -1.30 17.86
CA CYS A 180 -2.29 -1.73 16.54
C CYS A 180 -3.43 -1.78 15.52
N ARG A 181 -4.56 -2.39 15.87
CA ARG A 181 -5.76 -2.45 15.02
C ARG A 181 -6.31 -1.05 14.72
N ARG A 182 -6.35 -0.16 15.71
CA ARG A 182 -6.81 1.22 15.54
C ARG A 182 -5.94 1.97 14.53
N GLN A 183 -4.61 1.90 14.68
CA GLN A 183 -3.68 2.58 13.78
C GLN A 183 -3.71 2.02 12.35
N LEU A 184 -3.94 0.72 12.17
CA LEU A 184 -4.15 0.12 10.85
C LEU A 184 -5.40 0.70 10.17
N ARG A 185 -6.53 0.80 10.89
CA ARG A 185 -7.76 1.40 10.37
C ARG A 185 -7.60 2.86 10.00
N GLU A 186 -6.95 3.67 10.84
CA GLU A 186 -6.68 5.08 10.57
C GLU A 186 -5.87 5.31 9.28
N ARG A 187 -5.11 4.32 8.87
CA ARG A 187 -4.27 4.37 7.66
C ARG A 187 -4.93 3.72 6.43
N GLY A 188 -6.23 3.46 6.49
CA GLY A 188 -6.99 2.89 5.38
C GLY A 188 -6.66 1.43 5.07
N VAL A 189 -5.98 0.74 5.99
CA VAL A 189 -5.76 -0.70 5.89
C VAL A 189 -7.01 -1.38 6.43
N GLY A 190 -7.92 -1.76 5.52
CA GLY A 190 -9.20 -2.38 5.87
C GLY A 190 -9.01 -3.65 6.69
N ALA A 191 -9.97 -3.93 7.56
CA ALA A 191 -10.03 -5.06 8.50
C ALA A 191 -10.10 -6.46 7.84
N GLY A 192 -9.91 -6.57 6.52
CA GLY A 192 -9.98 -7.82 5.75
C GLY A 192 -8.73 -8.71 5.80
N GLY A 193 -7.70 -8.34 6.53
CA GLY A 193 -6.43 -9.07 6.62
C GLY A 193 -5.96 -9.26 8.05
N VAL A 194 -6.56 -10.22 8.72
CA VAL A 194 -5.96 -11.10 9.74
C VAL A 194 -5.13 -10.48 10.86
N LEU A 195 -5.77 -10.32 12.01
CA LEU A 195 -5.18 -10.66 13.30
C LEU A 195 -6.04 -11.81 13.88
N SER A 196 -5.85 -13.02 13.37
CA SER A 196 -6.29 -14.29 14.01
C SER A 196 -5.09 -14.93 14.65
#